data_9477357ca7360c73a31f8b84b6fe4e51
#
_entry.id   9477357ca7360c73a31f8b84b6fe4e51
#
_cell.length_a   1.000
_cell.length_b   1.000
_cell.length_c   1.000
_cell.angle_alpha   90.00
_cell.angle_beta   90.00
_cell.angle_gamma   90.00
#
_symmetry.space_group_name_H-M   'P 1'
#
loop_
_entity.id
_entity.type
_entity.pdbx_description
1 polymer ?
#
loop_
_entity_poly.entity_id
_entity_poly.type
_entity_poly.pdbx_seq_one_letter_code
_entity_poly.pdbx_strand_id
1 'polypeptide(L)'
;PITTPETATGHVFAHPDDLSNLYVDRNRLPPALSVQLHACGKLPYPTLGRILHSRGVNLSVPARLPEKDPARHSAGGLYASGAAMMGAANYALRIPESTRATVAGMSRLGDILIAAAPEIIANLPTQSDCQVDGHGVSLFDDRGCSADGIACLLGIPAPGNIVELCNSQVRAAKDVATGQRLAVAAMALAFYVCD
;
A
#
# COMPACT_ATOMS: atom_id res chain seq x y z
N PRO A 1 -30.03 -15.21 -41.99
CA PRO A 1 -28.63 -15.20 -41.73
C PRO A 1 -28.38 -14.09 -40.76
N ILE A 2 -27.97 -14.50 -39.67
CA ILE A 2 -27.68 -13.61 -38.63
C ILE A 2 -26.24 -13.15 -38.85
N THR A 3 -26.18 -12.07 -39.50
CA THR A 3 -24.93 -11.33 -39.58
C THR A 3 -24.60 -10.64 -38.29
N THR A 4 -25.52 -10.66 -37.46
CA THR A 4 -25.41 -10.20 -36.12
C THR A 4 -24.19 -10.69 -35.39
N PRO A 5 -23.70 -11.89 -35.57
CA PRO A 5 -22.47 -12.26 -34.91
C PRO A 5 -21.33 -11.37 -35.28
N GLU A 6 -21.32 -10.91 -36.47
CA GLU A 6 -20.19 -10.07 -36.82
C GLU A 6 -20.31 -8.70 -36.16
N THR A 7 -21.51 -8.26 -35.97
CA THR A 7 -21.71 -7.07 -35.17
C THR A 7 -21.38 -7.30 -33.69
N ALA A 8 -21.71 -8.47 -33.21
CA ALA A 8 -21.28 -8.84 -31.86
C ALA A 8 -19.77 -9.04 -31.78
N THR A 9 -19.20 -9.51 -32.88
CA THR A 9 -17.76 -9.61 -33.02
C THR A 9 -17.10 -8.28 -33.31
N GLY A 10 -17.86 -7.35 -33.82
CA GLY A 10 -17.42 -5.96 -33.81
C GLY A 10 -17.07 -5.48 -32.44
N HIS A 11 -17.37 -6.24 -31.45
CA HIS A 11 -16.70 -6.10 -30.18
C HIS A 11 -15.21 -6.27 -30.37
N VAL A 12 -14.55 -5.21 -30.10
CA VAL A 12 -13.10 -5.05 -30.10
C VAL A 12 -12.33 -6.23 -29.49
N PHE A 13 -12.94 -6.89 -28.54
CA PHE A 13 -12.33 -8.01 -27.82
C PHE A 13 -12.26 -9.32 -28.61
N ALA A 14 -13.01 -9.42 -29.67
CA ALA A 14 -13.09 -10.67 -30.45
C ALA A 14 -12.36 -10.59 -31.78
N HIS A 15 -11.83 -9.42 -32.14
CA HIS A 15 -11.20 -9.26 -33.45
C HIS A 15 -9.72 -9.64 -33.37
N PRO A 16 -9.30 -10.71 -34.09
CA PRO A 16 -7.90 -11.17 -34.05
C PRO A 16 -6.88 -10.09 -34.47
N ASP A 17 -7.29 -9.24 -35.43
CA ASP A 17 -6.42 -8.18 -35.92
C ASP A 17 -6.17 -7.09 -34.87
N ASP A 18 -7.17 -6.80 -34.03
CA ASP A 18 -7.00 -5.85 -32.96
C ASP A 18 -6.04 -6.37 -31.89
N LEU A 19 -6.09 -7.67 -31.63
CA LEU A 19 -5.16 -8.32 -30.70
C LEU A 19 -3.74 -8.39 -31.24
N SER A 20 -3.59 -8.61 -32.56
CA SER A 20 -2.29 -8.64 -33.20
C SER A 20 -1.65 -7.24 -33.22
N ASN A 21 -2.46 -6.21 -33.46
CA ASN A 21 -2.00 -4.83 -33.41
C ASN A 21 -1.63 -4.40 -31.99
N LEU A 22 -2.40 -4.80 -31.01
CA LEU A 22 -2.05 -4.60 -29.61
C LEU A 22 -0.75 -5.29 -29.23
N TYR A 23 -0.51 -6.47 -29.78
CA TYR A 23 0.71 -7.23 -29.53
C TYR A 23 1.94 -6.59 -30.20
N VAL A 24 1.77 -6.08 -31.42
CA VAL A 24 2.84 -5.37 -32.13
C VAL A 24 3.17 -4.04 -31.45
N ASP A 25 2.17 -3.30 -31.05
CA ASP A 25 2.36 -2.04 -30.33
C ASP A 25 2.97 -2.23 -28.95
N ARG A 26 2.65 -3.34 -28.32
CA ARG A 26 3.23 -3.74 -27.03
C ARG A 26 4.76 -3.91 -27.12
N ASN A 27 5.25 -4.43 -28.23
CA ASN A 27 6.69 -4.56 -28.47
C ASN A 27 7.38 -3.23 -28.79
N ARG A 28 6.61 -2.22 -29.18
CA ARG A 28 7.11 -0.86 -29.45
C ARG A 28 7.00 0.07 -28.26
N LEU A 29 6.21 -0.32 -27.25
CA LEU A 29 6.08 0.49 -26.04
C LEU A 29 7.39 0.44 -25.25
N PRO A 30 7.82 1.57 -24.68
CA PRO A 30 8.94 1.59 -23.76
C PRO A 30 8.72 0.59 -22.62
N PRO A 31 9.75 -0.07 -22.12
CA PRO A 31 9.64 -1.04 -21.02
C PRO A 31 8.87 -0.52 -19.81
N ALA A 32 8.97 0.76 -19.53
CA ALA A 32 8.22 1.42 -18.45
C ALA A 32 6.70 1.39 -18.65
N LEU A 33 6.22 1.43 -19.89
CA LEU A 33 4.79 1.36 -20.19
C LEU A 33 4.26 -0.08 -20.17
N SER A 34 5.09 -1.06 -20.52
CA SER A 34 4.69 -2.48 -20.42
C SER A 34 4.51 -2.95 -18.97
N VAL A 35 5.22 -2.34 -18.02
CA VAL A 35 5.06 -2.62 -16.58
C VAL A 35 3.76 -2.03 -16.03
N GLN A 36 3.28 -0.92 -16.59
CA GLN A 36 2.02 -0.29 -16.18
C GLN A 36 0.76 -1.06 -16.60
N LEU A 37 0.89 -2.04 -17.48
CA LEU A 37 -0.23 -2.91 -17.86
C LEU A 37 -0.53 -4.00 -16.83
N HIS A 38 0.37 -4.25 -15.89
CA HIS A 38 0.06 -5.06 -14.73
C HIS A 38 -0.67 -4.16 -13.72
N ALA A 39 -2.00 -4.27 -13.70
CA ALA A 39 -2.81 -3.58 -12.71
C ALA A 39 -2.45 -4.14 -11.33
N CYS A 40 -1.73 -3.38 -10.54
CA CYS A 40 -1.55 -3.70 -9.13
C CYS A 40 -2.92 -3.79 -8.48
N GLY A 41 -3.22 -4.93 -7.88
CA GLY A 41 -4.45 -5.10 -7.12
C GLY A 41 -4.46 -4.09 -5.96
N LYS A 42 -5.57 -3.40 -5.81
CA LYS A 42 -5.76 -2.53 -4.66
C LYS A 42 -5.94 -3.39 -3.40
N LEU A 43 -5.17 -3.11 -2.36
CA LEU A 43 -5.41 -3.71 -1.06
C LEU A 43 -6.82 -3.32 -0.54
N PRO A 44 -7.68 -4.28 -0.14
CA PRO A 44 -8.98 -3.96 0.42
C PRO A 44 -8.86 -3.07 1.66
N TYR A 45 -9.71 -2.06 1.74
CA TYR A 45 -9.67 -1.08 2.83
C TYR A 45 -9.73 -1.71 4.24
N PRO A 46 -10.62 -2.70 4.52
CA PRO A 46 -10.61 -3.37 5.82
C PRO A 46 -9.35 -4.18 6.09
N THR A 47 -8.71 -4.70 5.02
CA THR A 47 -7.45 -5.45 5.13
C THR A 47 -6.31 -4.52 5.52
N LEU A 48 -6.23 -3.33 4.92
CA LEU A 48 -5.29 -2.30 5.35
C LEU A 48 -5.44 -1.99 6.84
N GLY A 49 -6.67 -1.81 7.32
CA GLY A 49 -6.93 -1.56 8.75
C GLY A 49 -6.41 -2.69 9.64
N ARG A 50 -6.62 -3.95 9.25
CA ARG A 50 -6.11 -5.11 9.99
C ARG A 50 -4.59 -5.17 10.00
N ILE A 51 -3.95 -4.90 8.88
CA ILE A 51 -2.49 -4.85 8.77
C ILE A 51 -1.95 -3.75 9.70
N LEU A 52 -2.45 -2.53 9.60
CA LEU A 52 -2.00 -1.43 10.46
C LEU A 52 -2.16 -1.76 11.95
N HIS A 53 -3.31 -2.31 12.32
CA HIS A 53 -3.57 -2.73 13.70
C HIS A 53 -2.57 -3.81 14.16
N SER A 54 -2.29 -4.82 13.33
CA SER A 54 -1.32 -5.88 13.65
C SER A 54 0.13 -5.38 13.74
N ARG A 55 0.39 -4.17 13.28
CA ARG A 55 1.68 -3.48 13.42
C ARG A 55 1.69 -2.46 14.58
N GLY A 56 0.66 -2.49 15.42
CA GLY A 56 0.55 -1.65 16.61
C GLY A 56 0.03 -0.24 16.37
N VAL A 57 -0.59 0.02 15.22
CA VAL A 57 -1.19 1.34 14.92
C VAL A 57 -2.56 1.45 15.60
N ASN A 58 -2.77 2.55 16.30
CA ASN A 58 -4.06 2.84 16.91
C ASN A 58 -5.04 3.43 15.88
N LEU A 59 -6.01 2.64 15.47
CA LEU A 59 -7.08 3.07 14.55
C LEU A 59 -8.36 3.51 15.28
N SER A 60 -8.39 3.46 16.61
CA SER A 60 -9.55 3.81 17.43
C SER A 60 -9.65 5.32 17.58
N VAL A 61 -10.24 5.96 16.59
CA VAL A 61 -10.56 7.39 16.63
C VAL A 61 -12.06 7.59 16.44
N PRO A 62 -12.66 8.62 17.07
CA PRO A 62 -14.05 8.97 16.85
C PRO A 62 -14.34 9.21 15.37
N ALA A 63 -15.47 8.72 14.87
CA ALA A 63 -15.88 8.86 13.47
C ALA A 63 -16.03 10.34 13.03
N ARG A 64 -16.23 11.24 13.99
CA ARG A 64 -16.29 12.68 13.75
C ARG A 64 -15.40 13.39 14.75
N LEU A 65 -14.30 13.91 14.25
CA LEU A 65 -13.38 14.75 15.01
C LEU A 65 -13.63 16.23 14.65
N PRO A 66 -13.56 17.15 15.64
CA PRO A 66 -13.56 18.58 15.39
C PRO A 66 -12.50 18.96 14.32
N GLU A 67 -12.76 20.03 13.57
CA GLU A 67 -11.88 20.42 12.46
C GLU A 67 -10.42 20.68 12.90
N LYS A 68 -10.24 21.19 14.10
CA LYS A 68 -8.92 21.54 14.66
C LYS A 68 -8.34 20.43 15.55
N ASP A 69 -8.98 19.25 15.62
CA ASP A 69 -8.49 18.16 16.46
C ASP A 69 -7.23 17.54 15.83
N PRO A 70 -6.08 17.51 16.54
CA PRO A 70 -4.85 16.91 16.04
C PRO A 70 -5.00 15.44 15.64
N ALA A 71 -5.93 14.70 16.27
CA ALA A 71 -6.19 13.30 15.96
C ALA A 71 -6.69 13.08 14.52
N ARG A 72 -7.18 14.13 13.83
CA ARG A 72 -7.52 14.05 12.39
C ARG A 72 -6.30 13.71 11.50
N HIS A 73 -5.12 14.11 11.95
CA HIS A 73 -3.86 13.89 11.24
C HIS A 73 -3.10 12.66 11.74
N SER A 74 -3.64 11.95 12.74
CA SER A 74 -3.13 10.64 13.14
C SER A 74 -3.43 9.59 12.08
N ALA A 75 -2.71 8.47 12.10
CA ALA A 75 -2.97 7.34 11.20
C ALA A 75 -4.44 6.89 11.26
N GLY A 76 -5.01 6.76 12.47
CA GLY A 76 -6.40 6.42 12.67
C GLY A 76 -7.37 7.46 12.10
N GLY A 77 -7.10 8.76 12.29
CA GLY A 77 -7.94 9.84 11.76
C GLY A 77 -7.91 9.89 10.23
N LEU A 78 -6.73 9.74 9.64
CA LEU A 78 -6.55 9.68 8.19
C LEU A 78 -7.18 8.42 7.59
N TYR A 79 -7.05 7.27 8.27
CA TYR A 79 -7.71 6.04 7.89
C TYR A 79 -9.23 6.23 7.91
N ALA A 80 -9.82 6.62 9.02
CA ALA A 80 -11.27 6.78 9.16
C ALA A 80 -11.88 7.76 8.14
N SER A 81 -11.20 8.90 7.90
CA SER A 81 -11.67 9.91 6.93
C SER A 81 -11.35 9.57 5.47
N GLY A 82 -10.44 8.63 5.24
CA GLY A 82 -9.95 8.25 3.91
C GLY A 82 -10.78 7.19 3.19
N ALA A 83 -11.77 6.60 3.84
CA ALA A 83 -12.53 5.45 3.33
C ALA A 83 -13.05 5.65 1.90
N ALA A 84 -13.71 6.76 1.62
CA ALA A 84 -14.28 7.06 0.30
C ALA A 84 -13.18 7.25 -0.77
N MET A 85 -12.09 7.95 -0.42
CA MET A 85 -10.96 8.17 -1.34
C MET A 85 -10.24 6.87 -1.66
N MET A 86 -10.16 5.97 -0.68
CA MET A 86 -9.60 4.62 -0.81
C MET A 86 -10.56 3.66 -1.52
N GLY A 87 -11.75 4.11 -1.93
CA GLY A 87 -12.75 3.30 -2.60
C GLY A 87 -13.29 2.18 -1.72
N ALA A 88 -13.42 2.40 -0.42
CA ALA A 88 -14.05 1.46 0.49
C ALA A 88 -15.53 1.25 0.13
N ALA A 89 -16.07 0.07 0.46
CA ALA A 89 -17.47 -0.21 0.25
C ALA A 89 -18.39 0.76 1.01
N ASN A 90 -19.46 1.21 0.35
CA ASN A 90 -20.52 1.97 1.00
C ASN A 90 -21.82 1.16 0.93
N TYR A 91 -22.07 0.39 1.98
CA TYR A 91 -23.23 -0.50 2.03
C TYR A 91 -24.56 0.25 2.06
N ALA A 92 -24.59 1.46 2.63
CA ALA A 92 -25.81 2.28 2.65
C ALA A 92 -26.23 2.72 1.25
N LEU A 93 -25.26 2.98 0.38
CA LEU A 93 -25.47 3.34 -1.02
C LEU A 93 -25.37 2.14 -1.98
N ARG A 94 -25.17 0.93 -1.46
CA ARG A 94 -24.95 -0.30 -2.25
C ARG A 94 -23.78 -0.18 -3.24
N ILE A 95 -22.75 0.57 -2.88
CA ILE A 95 -21.53 0.72 -3.66
C ILE A 95 -20.53 -0.32 -3.17
N PRO A 96 -20.10 -1.27 -4.03
CA PRO A 96 -19.08 -2.24 -3.67
C PRO A 96 -17.72 -1.56 -3.51
N GLU A 97 -16.80 -2.23 -2.84
CA GLU A 97 -15.43 -1.78 -2.75
C GLU A 97 -14.77 -1.77 -4.14
N SER A 98 -14.05 -0.69 -4.45
CA SER A 98 -13.28 -0.59 -5.68
C SER A 98 -12.11 -1.58 -5.66
N THR A 99 -11.92 -2.31 -6.74
CA THR A 99 -10.79 -3.22 -6.94
C THR A 99 -9.58 -2.53 -7.57
N ARG A 100 -9.74 -1.29 -8.02
CA ARG A 100 -8.67 -0.52 -8.68
C ARG A 100 -8.16 0.58 -7.77
N ALA A 101 -6.84 0.74 -7.77
CA ALA A 101 -6.20 1.89 -7.14
C ALA A 101 -6.45 3.15 -7.97
N THR A 102 -6.72 4.26 -7.28
CA THR A 102 -6.80 5.59 -7.88
C THR A 102 -5.65 6.45 -7.36
N VAL A 103 -5.27 7.49 -8.10
CA VAL A 103 -4.22 8.43 -7.64
C VAL A 103 -4.58 9.02 -6.27
N ALA A 104 -5.84 9.42 -6.08
CA ALA A 104 -6.30 9.95 -4.79
C ALA A 104 -6.22 8.90 -3.67
N GLY A 105 -6.60 7.65 -3.96
CA GLY A 105 -6.48 6.53 -3.00
C GLY A 105 -5.03 6.23 -2.65
N MET A 106 -4.13 6.24 -3.63
CA MET A 106 -2.70 6.03 -3.42
C MET A 106 -2.06 7.14 -2.59
N SER A 107 -2.40 8.40 -2.88
CA SER A 107 -1.95 9.55 -2.08
C SER A 107 -2.43 9.42 -0.63
N ARG A 108 -3.71 9.09 -0.43
CA ARG A 108 -4.25 8.87 0.91
C ARG A 108 -3.58 7.71 1.64
N LEU A 109 -3.29 6.61 0.94
CA LEU A 109 -2.53 5.50 1.52
C LEU A 109 -1.15 5.96 1.98
N GLY A 110 -0.44 6.74 1.16
CA GLY A 110 0.85 7.33 1.53
C GLY A 110 0.75 8.19 2.80
N ASP A 111 -0.25 9.07 2.89
CA ASP A 111 -0.48 9.91 4.07
C ASP A 111 -0.72 9.06 5.34
N ILE A 112 -1.54 8.00 5.21
CA ILE A 112 -1.82 7.08 6.32
C ILE A 112 -0.54 6.38 6.77
N LEU A 113 0.27 5.86 5.84
CA LEU A 113 1.50 5.13 6.16
C LEU A 113 2.56 6.03 6.78
N ILE A 114 2.70 7.27 6.30
CA ILE A 114 3.61 8.26 6.89
C ILE A 114 3.18 8.60 8.32
N ALA A 115 1.88 8.78 8.55
CA ALA A 115 1.35 9.06 9.88
C ALA A 115 1.44 7.84 10.81
N ALA A 116 1.32 6.61 10.27
CA ALA A 116 1.41 5.37 11.02
C ALA A 116 2.86 5.00 11.40
N ALA A 117 3.84 5.43 10.62
CA ALA A 117 5.23 5.02 10.80
C ALA A 117 5.78 5.23 12.22
N PRO A 118 5.53 6.34 12.94
CA PRO A 118 5.99 6.51 14.32
C PRO A 118 5.40 5.47 15.27
N GLU A 119 4.12 5.16 15.13
CA GLU A 119 3.45 4.16 15.96
C GLU A 119 3.96 2.76 15.65
N ILE A 120 4.15 2.43 14.37
CA ILE A 120 4.75 1.16 13.93
C ILE A 120 6.16 1.00 14.53
N ILE A 121 7.02 2.00 14.40
CA ILE A 121 8.38 1.96 14.94
C ILE A 121 8.38 1.72 16.45
N ALA A 122 7.50 2.39 17.18
CA ALA A 122 7.43 2.28 18.62
C ALA A 122 6.80 0.96 19.11
N ASN A 123 5.76 0.48 18.43
CA ASN A 123 4.92 -0.59 18.94
C ASN A 123 5.22 -1.96 18.34
N LEU A 124 5.92 -2.05 17.20
CA LEU A 124 6.24 -3.31 16.54
C LEU A 124 6.90 -4.32 17.48
N PRO A 125 7.89 -3.94 18.33
CA PRO A 125 8.53 -4.87 19.25
C PRO A 125 7.60 -5.47 20.30
N THR A 126 6.44 -4.87 20.52
CA THR A 126 5.45 -5.34 21.50
C THR A 126 4.40 -6.26 20.91
N GLN A 127 4.36 -6.41 19.57
CA GLN A 127 3.39 -7.26 18.91
C GLN A 127 3.76 -8.73 19.06
N SER A 128 2.78 -9.56 19.42
CA SER A 128 2.99 -11.01 19.62
C SER A 128 3.51 -11.71 18.36
N ASP A 129 3.08 -11.23 17.19
CA ASP A 129 3.43 -11.80 15.90
C ASP A 129 4.82 -11.35 15.40
N CYS A 130 5.45 -10.42 16.13
CA CYS A 130 6.75 -9.83 15.81
C CYS A 130 7.83 -10.23 16.83
N GLN A 131 7.92 -11.52 17.09
CA GLN A 131 8.91 -12.05 18.03
C GLN A 131 9.83 -13.05 17.34
N VAL A 132 11.12 -12.96 17.62
CA VAL A 132 12.14 -13.94 17.24
C VAL A 132 12.77 -14.44 18.53
N ASP A 133 12.79 -15.74 18.74
CA ASP A 133 13.30 -16.41 19.96
C ASP A 133 12.70 -15.84 21.26
N GLY A 134 11.42 -15.45 21.23
CA GLY A 134 10.70 -14.88 22.37
C GLY A 134 11.00 -13.41 22.67
N HIS A 135 11.76 -12.76 21.81
CA HIS A 135 12.09 -11.32 21.93
C HIS A 135 11.41 -10.52 20.82
N GLY A 136 10.82 -9.38 21.18
CA GLY A 136 10.25 -8.45 20.21
C GLY A 136 11.31 -7.88 19.28
N VAL A 137 11.01 -7.83 17.98
CA VAL A 137 11.94 -7.30 16.97
C VAL A 137 11.70 -5.82 16.72
N SER A 138 12.79 -5.05 16.67
CA SER A 138 12.76 -3.63 16.32
C SER A 138 13.05 -3.45 14.84
N LEU A 139 12.42 -2.42 14.22
CA LEU A 139 12.70 -2.04 12.83
C LEU A 139 14.10 -1.47 12.64
N PHE A 140 14.63 -0.83 13.68
CA PHE A 140 15.93 -0.17 13.66
C PHE A 140 16.72 -0.56 14.91
N ASP A 141 18.00 -0.76 14.72
CA ASP A 141 18.97 -1.03 15.77
C ASP A 141 20.22 -0.12 15.60
N ASP A 142 21.28 -0.36 16.36
CA ASP A 142 22.54 0.40 16.29
C ASP A 142 23.25 0.29 14.93
N ARG A 143 22.91 -0.72 14.12
CA ARG A 143 23.48 -0.95 12.78
C ARG A 143 22.64 -0.34 11.67
N GLY A 144 21.42 0.10 12.01
CA GLY A 144 20.44 0.66 11.08
C GLY A 144 19.17 -0.15 10.97
N CYS A 145 18.73 -0.44 9.75
CA CYS A 145 17.52 -1.18 9.49
C CYS A 145 17.72 -2.68 9.78
N SER A 146 16.81 -3.27 10.55
CA SER A 146 16.81 -4.68 10.95
C SER A 146 16.08 -5.55 9.92
N ALA A 147 16.70 -6.66 9.49
CA ALA A 147 16.05 -7.60 8.58
C ALA A 147 14.82 -8.26 9.21
N ASP A 148 14.89 -8.65 10.49
CA ASP A 148 13.78 -9.27 11.21
C ASP A 148 12.64 -8.28 11.45
N GLY A 149 12.98 -7.02 11.77
CA GLY A 149 11.99 -5.96 11.89
C GLY A 149 11.28 -5.68 10.57
N ILE A 150 12.01 -5.64 9.46
CA ILE A 150 11.43 -5.49 8.12
C ILE A 150 10.57 -6.71 7.76
N ALA A 151 11.04 -7.93 8.03
CA ALA A 151 10.25 -9.13 7.79
C ALA A 151 8.94 -9.11 8.57
N CYS A 152 8.99 -8.67 9.82
CA CYS A 152 7.76 -8.48 10.59
C CYS A 152 6.87 -7.37 10.03
N LEU A 153 7.43 -6.23 9.65
CA LEU A 153 6.65 -5.15 9.03
C LEU A 153 5.89 -5.65 7.80
N LEU A 154 6.55 -6.37 6.91
CA LEU A 154 6.01 -6.81 5.64
C LEU A 154 5.17 -8.10 5.74
N GLY A 155 5.39 -8.91 6.77
CA GLY A 155 4.77 -10.22 6.93
C GLY A 155 5.38 -11.32 6.04
N ILE A 156 6.53 -11.06 5.44
CA ILE A 156 7.31 -11.98 4.60
C ILE A 156 8.80 -11.83 4.93
N PRO A 157 9.63 -12.82 4.61
CA PRO A 157 11.09 -12.67 4.75
C PRO A 157 11.58 -11.43 4.01
N ALA A 158 12.47 -10.67 4.66
CA ALA A 158 13.00 -9.44 4.07
C ALA A 158 13.74 -9.75 2.74
N PRO A 159 13.37 -9.16 1.61
CA PRO A 159 14.12 -9.31 0.36
C PRO A 159 15.56 -8.85 0.53
N GLY A 160 16.51 -9.49 -0.16
CA GLY A 160 17.94 -9.32 0.08
C GLY A 160 18.48 -7.89 -0.02
N ASN A 161 17.84 -7.04 -0.83
CA ASN A 161 18.25 -5.64 -1.00
C ASN A 161 17.46 -4.63 -0.16
N ILE A 162 16.40 -5.06 0.53
CA ILE A 162 15.48 -4.14 1.21
C ILE A 162 16.14 -3.44 2.41
N VAL A 163 17.02 -4.13 3.11
CA VAL A 163 17.77 -3.55 4.25
C VAL A 163 18.67 -2.43 3.76
N GLU A 164 19.36 -2.62 2.63
CA GLU A 164 20.22 -1.59 2.05
C GLU A 164 19.41 -0.39 1.55
N LEU A 165 18.28 -0.63 0.90
CA LEU A 165 17.35 0.43 0.48
C LEU A 165 16.82 1.20 1.68
N CYS A 166 16.40 0.52 2.74
CA CYS A 166 15.97 1.15 3.99
C CYS A 166 17.09 2.04 4.57
N ASN A 167 18.29 1.52 4.70
CA ASN A 167 19.44 2.29 5.20
C ASN A 167 19.78 3.49 4.31
N SER A 168 19.65 3.36 3.00
CA SER A 168 19.88 4.46 2.07
C SER A 168 18.86 5.58 2.25
N GLN A 169 17.58 5.23 2.44
CA GLN A 169 16.50 6.19 2.71
C GLN A 169 16.73 6.94 4.03
N VAL A 170 17.13 6.22 5.09
CA VAL A 170 17.41 6.84 6.38
C VAL A 170 18.56 7.84 6.26
N ARG A 171 19.63 7.48 5.54
CA ARG A 171 20.79 8.38 5.34
C ARG A 171 20.52 9.58 4.43
N ALA A 172 19.60 9.44 3.48
CA ALA A 172 19.25 10.51 2.54
C ALA A 172 18.38 11.61 3.15
N ALA A 173 17.76 11.35 4.30
CA ALA A 173 16.85 12.28 4.94
C ALA A 173 17.60 13.37 5.73
N LYS A 174 16.88 14.47 6.03
CA LYS A 174 17.40 15.59 6.80
C LYS A 174 17.84 15.19 8.22
N ASP A 175 17.12 14.27 8.81
CA ASP A 175 17.40 13.72 10.14
C ASP A 175 16.97 12.24 10.19
N VAL A 176 17.52 11.51 11.15
CA VAL A 176 17.31 10.06 11.30
C VAL A 176 15.83 9.72 11.50
N ALA A 177 15.13 10.47 12.36
CA ALA A 177 13.73 10.17 12.68
C ALA A 177 12.81 10.36 11.44
N THR A 178 13.03 11.40 10.66
CA THR A 178 12.34 11.60 9.38
C THR A 178 12.69 10.50 8.39
N GLY A 179 13.97 10.11 8.30
CA GLY A 179 14.42 9.04 7.43
C GLY A 179 13.78 7.70 7.77
N GLN A 180 13.72 7.36 9.05
CA GLN A 180 13.07 6.14 9.52
C GLN A 180 11.57 6.10 9.17
N ARG A 181 10.85 7.20 9.38
CA ARG A 181 9.42 7.31 9.02
C ARG A 181 9.19 7.12 7.53
N LEU A 182 10.00 7.79 6.72
CA LEU A 182 9.89 7.67 5.25
C LEU A 182 10.26 6.28 4.76
N ALA A 183 11.28 5.65 5.34
CA ALA A 183 11.68 4.28 4.99
C ALA A 183 10.55 3.28 5.31
N VAL A 184 9.93 3.36 6.50
CA VAL A 184 8.79 2.52 6.87
C VAL A 184 7.62 2.71 5.93
N ALA A 185 7.24 3.97 5.66
CA ALA A 185 6.14 4.27 4.77
C ALA A 185 6.39 3.79 3.33
N ALA A 186 7.60 3.98 2.81
CA ALA A 186 7.98 3.56 1.47
C ALA A 186 7.97 2.03 1.31
N MET A 187 8.54 1.30 2.29
CA MET A 187 8.51 -0.17 2.28
C MET A 187 7.08 -0.70 2.34
N ALA A 188 6.26 -0.19 3.26
CA ALA A 188 4.87 -0.60 3.38
C ALA A 188 4.07 -0.26 2.12
N LEU A 189 4.28 0.92 1.53
CA LEU A 189 3.61 1.31 0.29
C LEU A 189 3.97 0.37 -0.87
N ALA A 190 5.25 0.07 -1.03
CA ALA A 190 5.73 -0.80 -2.12
C ALA A 190 5.12 -2.22 -2.01
N PHE A 191 5.04 -2.76 -0.80
CA PHE A 191 4.56 -4.13 -0.57
C PHE A 191 3.03 -4.26 -0.51
N TYR A 192 2.33 -3.23 -0.01
CA TYR A 192 0.88 -3.32 0.13
C TYR A 192 0.10 -2.95 -1.13
N VAL A 193 0.79 -2.48 -2.16
CA VAL A 193 0.15 -2.01 -3.39
C VAL A 193 0.44 -2.90 -4.59
N CYS A 194 1.59 -3.53 -4.63
CA CYS A 194 2.02 -4.32 -5.79
C CYS A 194 2.69 -5.61 -5.30
N ASP A 195 1.90 -6.65 -5.16
CA ASP A 195 2.37 -8.03 -5.09
C ASP A 195 2.36 -8.66 -6.48
#